data_e1193a16d5910f527fb593fc566df73c
#
_entry.id   e1193a16d5910f527fb593fc566df73c
#
_cell.length_a   1.000
_cell.length_b   1.000
_cell.length_c   1.000
_cell.angle_alpha   90.00
_cell.angle_beta   90.00
_cell.angle_gamma   90.00
#
_symmetry.space_group_name_H-M   'P 1'
#
loop_
_entity.id
_entity.type
_entity.pdbx_description
1 polymer ?
#
loop_
_entity_poly.entity_id
_entity_poly.type
_entity_poly.pdbx_seq_one_letter_code
_entity_poly.pdbx_strand_id
1 'polypeptide(L)' 'MYVVQTTDLFSFRDAFASSHPQVAFEYMKGLEKHHGKVFRIIKQ' A
#
# COMPACT_ATOMS: atom_id res chain seq x y z
N MET A 1 11.90 -2.38 5.98
CA MET A 1 11.25 -1.97 4.73
C MET A 1 9.75 -1.89 4.93
N TYR A 2 9.13 -0.93 4.31
CA TYR A 2 7.68 -0.74 4.40
C TYR A 2 7.03 -1.18 3.10
N VAL A 3 6.01 -2.00 3.20
CA VAL A 3 5.33 -2.56 2.03
C VAL A 3 3.88 -2.09 2.04
N VAL A 4 3.46 -1.48 0.95
CA VAL A 4 2.06 -1.12 0.74
C VAL A 4 1.36 -2.30 0.08
N GLN A 5 0.32 -2.79 0.74
CA GLN A 5 -0.48 -3.90 0.22
C GLN A 5 -1.89 -3.42 -0.10
N THR A 6 -2.47 -4.00 -1.12
CA THR A 6 -3.85 -3.70 -1.51
C THR A 6 -4.65 -4.99 -1.58
N THR A 7 -5.96 -4.85 -1.40
CA THR A 7 -6.84 -6.01 -1.55
C THR A 7 -7.01 -6.36 -3.03
N ASP A 8 -7.03 -7.67 -3.29
CA ASP A 8 -7.30 -8.20 -4.62
C ASP A 8 -8.19 -9.42 -4.43
N LEU A 9 -9.47 -9.28 -4.71
CA LEU A 9 -10.46 -10.32 -4.46
C LEU A 9 -10.51 -10.69 -2.97
N PHE A 10 -9.81 -11.73 -2.56
CA PHE A 10 -9.89 -12.24 -1.19
C PHE A 10 -8.57 -12.15 -0.43
N SER A 11 -7.57 -11.52 -1.00
CA SER A 11 -6.26 -11.49 -0.36
C SER A 11 -5.58 -10.15 -0.58
N PHE A 12 -4.54 -9.90 0.21
CA PHE A 12 -3.68 -8.75 0.01
C PHE A 12 -2.51 -9.13 -0.88
N ARG A 13 -2.08 -8.19 -1.69
CA ARG A 13 -0.89 -8.37 -2.53
C ARG A 13 -0.04 -7.12 -2.44
N ASP A 14 1.26 -7.29 -2.61
CA ASP A 14 2.21 -6.20 -2.55
C ASP A 14 2.04 -5.30 -3.77
N ALA A 15 1.84 -4.02 -3.52
CA ALA A 15 1.72 -3.03 -4.58
C ALA A 15 2.99 -2.19 -4.70
N PHE A 16 3.66 -1.94 -3.59
CA PHE A 16 4.81 -1.05 -3.56
C PHE A 16 5.62 -1.31 -2.31
N ALA A 17 6.93 -1.15 -2.40
CA ALA A 17 7.81 -1.30 -1.25
C ALA A 17 8.84 -0.16 -1.24
N SER A 18 9.14 0.34 -0.03
CA SER A 18 10.13 1.40 0.13
C SER A 18 10.77 1.28 1.51
N SER A 19 12.01 1.73 1.61
CA SER A 19 12.68 1.83 2.90
C SER A 19 12.24 3.07 3.68
N HIS A 20 11.52 3.98 3.05
CA HIS A 20 11.05 5.22 3.66
C HIS A 20 9.56 5.17 3.91
N PRO A 21 9.12 5.25 5.18
CA PRO A 21 7.68 5.15 5.49
C PRO A 21 6.85 6.25 4.87
N GLN A 22 7.40 7.45 4.76
CA GLN A 22 6.67 8.57 4.18
C GLN A 22 6.36 8.34 2.71
N VAL A 23 7.31 7.79 1.96
CA VAL A 23 7.12 7.50 0.55
C VAL A 23 6.03 6.45 0.38
N ALA A 24 6.06 5.40 1.19
CA ALA A 24 5.04 4.35 1.14
C ALA A 24 3.66 4.91 1.45
N PHE A 25 3.58 5.77 2.47
CA PHE A 25 2.31 6.36 2.88
C PHE A 25 1.72 7.25 1.78
N GLU A 26 2.55 8.06 1.15
CA GLU A 26 2.09 8.94 0.07
C GLU A 26 1.62 8.13 -1.15
N TYR A 27 2.31 7.06 -1.45
CA TYR A 27 1.90 6.16 -2.53
C TYR A 27 0.51 5.57 -2.23
N MET A 28 0.32 5.10 -1.01
CA MET A 28 -0.95 4.54 -0.58
C MET A 28 -2.09 5.55 -0.71
N LYS A 29 -1.85 6.78 -0.27
CA LYS A 29 -2.87 7.84 -0.35
C LYS A 29 -3.28 8.13 -1.77
N GLY A 30 -2.32 8.14 -2.69
CA GLY A 30 -2.61 8.35 -4.10
C GLY A 30 -3.48 7.27 -4.68
N LEU A 31 -3.20 6.02 -4.33
CA LEU A 31 -3.98 4.89 -4.81
C LEU A 31 -5.40 4.88 -4.25
N GLU A 32 -5.55 5.22 -2.97
CA GLU A 32 -6.87 5.24 -2.35
C GLU A 32 -7.84 6.17 -3.05
N LYS A 33 -7.35 7.31 -3.54
CA LYS A 33 -8.19 8.27 -4.23
C LYS A 33 -8.76 7.72 -5.54
N HIS A 34 -8.02 6.84 -6.18
CA HIS A 34 -8.37 6.41 -7.53
C HIS A 34 -9.14 5.10 -7.58
N HIS A 35 -8.98 4.25 -6.60
CA HIS A 35 -9.47 2.88 -6.73
C HIS A 35 -10.52 2.48 -5.70
N GLY A 36 -10.69 3.24 -4.64
CA GLY A 36 -11.65 2.89 -3.61
C GLY A 36 -11.37 1.55 -2.92
N LYS A 37 -10.18 1.01 -3.08
CA LYS A 37 -9.78 -0.26 -2.48
C LYS A 37 -9.20 -0.04 -1.10
N VAL A 38 -9.12 -1.11 -0.34
CA VAL A 38 -8.47 -1.08 0.97
C VAL A 38 -6.97 -1.25 0.80
N PHE A 39 -6.20 -0.40 1.47
CA PHE A 39 -4.74 -0.45 1.45
C PHE A 39 -4.23 -0.52 2.88
N ARG A 40 -3.07 -1.13 3.04
CA ARG A 40 -2.40 -1.14 4.33
C ARG A 40 -0.89 -1.09 4.13
N ILE A 41 -0.18 -0.61 5.15
CA ILE A 41 1.28 -0.60 5.16
C ILE A 41 1.73 -1.58 6.22
N ILE A 42 2.63 -2.47 5.85
CA ILE A 42 3.26 -3.38 6.81
C ILE A 42 4.75 -3.09 6.85
N LYS A 43 5.32 -3.25 8.03
CA LYS A 43 6.76 -3.09 8.23
C LYS A 43 7.41 -4.46 8.27
N GLN A 44 8.39 -4.63 7.41
CA GLN A 44 9.16 -5.86 7.36
C GLN A 44 10.59 -5.64 7.82
#